data_9b5e1946f4ad449d6f170156a051cd30
#
_entry.id   9b5e1946f4ad449d6f170156a051cd30
#
_cell.length_a   1.000
_cell.length_b   1.000
_cell.length_c   1.000
_cell.angle_alpha   90.00
_cell.angle_beta   90.00
_cell.angle_gamma   90.00
#
_symmetry.space_group_name_H-M   'P 1'
#
loop_
_entity.id
_entity.type
_entity.pdbx_description
1 polymer ?
#
loop_
_entity_poly.entity_id
_entity_poly.type
_entity_poly.pdbx_seq_one_letter_code
_entity_poly.pdbx_strand_id
1 'polypeptide(L)'
;MKKISKLRGMQDTDPIETTKINFVENSFNEISKSYGYQEVRFPIIESTDLFKRSVGDQSDIVNKEMFTFESKSGKSMTLRPEGTAGCMRMAIETGLLDAGQQRLSYKGPMFRYERPQKGRSRQFQQLSLEAYGFNDYAIDLEMLEISNILFEELSVKKEMTLEINSIGSQKDQEEYSQKLKDYFSKYKNCLLYTSDAADERRGGGV
;
A
#
# COMPACT_ATOMS: atom_id res chain seq x y z
N MET A 1 22.48 -3.60 -33.09
CA MET A 1 22.34 -3.86 -31.62
C MET A 1 20.88 -4.05 -31.28
N LYS A 2 20.52 -5.07 -30.47
CA LYS A 2 19.15 -5.25 -29.99
C LYS A 2 18.79 -4.11 -29.02
N LYS A 3 17.70 -3.38 -29.26
CA LYS A 3 17.26 -2.27 -28.40
C LYS A 3 16.91 -2.82 -27.01
N ILE A 4 17.52 -2.27 -25.96
CA ILE A 4 17.16 -2.58 -24.58
C ILE A 4 15.95 -1.71 -24.21
N SER A 5 14.89 -2.34 -23.75
CA SER A 5 13.65 -1.66 -23.33
C SER A 5 13.49 -1.79 -21.83
N LYS A 6 12.68 -0.89 -21.23
CA LYS A 6 12.32 -0.96 -19.82
C LYS A 6 11.57 -2.27 -19.50
N LEU A 7 11.64 -2.69 -18.26
CA LEU A 7 10.90 -3.86 -17.78
C LEU A 7 9.39 -3.60 -17.80
N ARG A 8 8.61 -4.65 -18.07
CA ARG A 8 7.16 -4.57 -18.09
C ARG A 8 6.63 -4.14 -16.70
N GLY A 9 5.82 -3.08 -16.67
CA GLY A 9 5.24 -2.54 -15.44
C GLY A 9 6.16 -1.58 -14.67
N MET A 10 7.37 -1.32 -15.18
CA MET A 10 8.24 -0.22 -14.71
C MET A 10 8.07 0.96 -15.65
N GLN A 11 7.87 2.15 -15.11
CA GLN A 11 7.62 3.37 -15.88
C GLN A 11 8.82 4.31 -15.78
N ASP A 12 9.22 4.86 -16.93
CA ASP A 12 10.08 6.04 -16.96
C ASP A 12 9.18 7.27 -16.83
N THR A 13 9.67 8.29 -16.17
CA THR A 13 9.02 9.60 -16.09
C THR A 13 9.79 10.60 -16.91
N ASP A 14 9.12 11.25 -17.84
CA ASP A 14 9.70 12.36 -18.60
C ASP A 14 9.72 13.66 -17.75
N PRO A 15 10.33 14.75 -18.22
CA PRO A 15 10.40 16.00 -17.45
C PRO A 15 9.02 16.59 -17.10
N ILE A 16 8.01 16.41 -17.96
CA ILE A 16 6.66 16.92 -17.72
C ILE A 16 5.98 16.13 -16.59
N GLU A 17 6.04 14.81 -16.68
CA GLU A 17 5.51 13.94 -15.62
C GLU A 17 6.26 14.13 -14.30
N THR A 18 7.59 14.30 -14.35
CA THR A 18 8.40 14.59 -13.16
C THR A 18 7.97 15.90 -12.49
N THR A 19 7.62 16.93 -13.26
CA THR A 19 7.12 18.21 -12.72
C THR A 19 5.79 18.00 -11.97
N LYS A 20 4.89 17.20 -12.51
CA LYS A 20 3.62 16.88 -11.84
C LYS A 20 3.84 16.09 -10.55
N ILE A 21 4.71 15.09 -10.58
CA ILE A 21 5.07 14.31 -9.39
C ILE A 21 5.65 15.21 -8.30
N ASN A 22 6.60 16.07 -8.66
CA ASN A 22 7.19 17.02 -7.72
C ASN A 22 6.16 17.99 -7.13
N PHE A 23 5.18 18.44 -7.91
CA PHE A 23 4.09 19.26 -7.41
C PHE A 23 3.29 18.52 -6.34
N VAL A 24 2.88 17.28 -6.60
CA VAL A 24 2.15 16.45 -5.63
C VAL A 24 2.98 16.20 -4.36
N GLU A 25 4.26 15.86 -4.52
CA GLU A 25 5.15 15.61 -3.39
C GLU A 25 5.39 16.86 -2.53
N ASN A 26 5.52 18.04 -3.15
CA ASN A 26 5.72 19.29 -2.44
C ASN A 26 4.44 19.69 -1.68
N SER A 27 3.26 19.64 -2.31
CA SER A 27 1.98 19.89 -1.65
C SER A 27 1.79 18.96 -0.44
N PHE A 28 2.06 17.67 -0.60
CA PHE A 28 2.02 16.71 0.50
C PHE A 28 2.98 17.08 1.64
N ASN A 29 4.22 17.44 1.32
CA ASN A 29 5.21 17.80 2.33
C ASN A 29 4.82 19.06 3.12
N GLU A 30 4.32 20.09 2.45
CA GLU A 30 3.89 21.34 3.10
C GLU A 30 2.70 21.11 4.02
N ILE A 31 1.70 20.36 3.53
CA ILE A 31 0.49 20.06 4.31
C ILE A 31 0.86 19.18 5.51
N SER A 32 1.57 18.07 5.31
CA SER A 32 1.93 17.15 6.39
C SER A 32 2.79 17.86 7.46
N LYS A 33 3.74 18.69 7.05
CA LYS A 33 4.55 19.50 7.97
C LYS A 33 3.72 20.47 8.80
N SER A 34 2.67 21.08 8.24
CA SER A 34 1.79 22.00 8.97
C SER A 34 1.00 21.30 10.09
N TYR A 35 0.77 19.99 9.97
CA TYR A 35 0.17 19.12 10.99
C TYR A 35 1.20 18.47 11.93
N GLY A 36 2.48 18.84 11.82
CA GLY A 36 3.54 18.36 12.69
C GLY A 36 4.12 17.01 12.31
N TYR A 37 3.84 16.49 11.11
CA TYR A 37 4.47 15.26 10.60
C TYR A 37 5.93 15.56 10.22
N GLN A 38 6.81 14.66 10.63
CA GLN A 38 8.24 14.70 10.35
C GLN A 38 8.59 13.70 9.25
N GLU A 39 9.27 14.19 8.19
CA GLU A 39 9.68 13.29 7.10
C GLU A 39 10.78 12.33 7.59
N VAL A 40 10.57 11.06 7.33
CA VAL A 40 11.54 9.99 7.58
C VAL A 40 11.88 9.24 6.31
N ARG A 41 13.05 8.63 6.29
CA ARG A 41 13.54 7.82 5.17
C ARG A 41 14.11 6.51 5.67
N PHE A 42 13.79 5.44 5.02
CA PHE A 42 14.24 4.09 5.33
C PHE A 42 14.54 3.31 4.04
N PRO A 43 15.28 2.20 4.12
CA PRO A 43 15.72 1.44 2.96
C PRO A 43 14.59 1.00 2.05
N ILE A 44 14.90 0.90 0.74
CA ILE A 44 13.99 0.30 -0.26
C ILE A 44 14.02 -1.23 -0.17
N ILE A 45 15.16 -1.78 0.24
CA ILE A 45 15.37 -3.21 0.40
C ILE A 45 15.34 -3.53 1.88
N GLU A 46 14.50 -4.48 2.26
CA GLU A 46 14.32 -4.95 3.62
C GLU A 46 14.40 -6.49 3.69
N SER A 47 14.51 -7.04 4.90
CA SER A 47 14.34 -8.48 5.10
C SER A 47 12.94 -8.91 4.68
N THR A 48 12.84 -10.02 3.95
CA THR A 48 11.53 -10.60 3.58
C THR A 48 10.66 -10.89 4.79
N ASP A 49 11.27 -11.30 5.91
CA ASP A 49 10.56 -11.62 7.14
C ASP A 49 9.86 -10.41 7.78
N LEU A 50 10.34 -9.19 7.52
CA LEU A 50 9.66 -7.98 7.97
C LEU A 50 8.22 -7.91 7.41
N PHE A 51 8.07 -8.13 6.11
CA PHE A 51 6.77 -8.05 5.45
C PHE A 51 5.87 -9.25 5.77
N LYS A 52 6.43 -10.45 5.86
CA LYS A 52 5.68 -11.63 6.32
C LYS A 52 5.05 -11.40 7.68
N ARG A 53 5.82 -10.84 8.62
CA ARG A 53 5.35 -10.56 9.98
C ARG A 53 4.31 -9.43 10.04
N SER A 54 4.45 -8.38 9.24
CA SER A 54 3.59 -7.18 9.33
C SER A 54 2.30 -7.31 8.54
N VAL A 55 2.36 -7.89 7.33
CA VAL A 55 1.22 -7.99 6.41
C VAL A 55 0.48 -9.32 6.60
N GLY A 56 1.12 -10.31 7.21
CA GLY A 56 0.61 -11.66 7.42
C GLY A 56 0.99 -12.62 6.29
N ASP A 57 1.40 -13.82 6.67
CA ASP A 57 1.87 -14.87 5.76
C ASP A 57 0.82 -15.31 4.72
N GLN A 58 -0.46 -15.05 4.98
CA GLN A 58 -1.59 -15.44 4.12
C GLN A 58 -2.03 -14.35 3.15
N SER A 59 -1.42 -13.17 3.20
CA SER A 59 -1.80 -12.08 2.30
C SER A 59 -1.32 -12.34 0.87
N ASP A 60 -2.10 -11.91 -0.12
CA ASP A 60 -1.71 -11.99 -1.52
C ASP A 60 -0.43 -11.21 -1.82
N ILE A 61 -0.20 -10.11 -1.12
CA ILE A 61 1.02 -9.30 -1.23
C ILE A 61 2.25 -10.17 -0.92
N VAL A 62 2.23 -10.87 0.22
CA VAL A 62 3.36 -11.71 0.66
C VAL A 62 3.53 -12.93 -0.25
N ASN A 63 2.44 -13.56 -0.66
CA ASN A 63 2.51 -14.83 -1.39
C ASN A 63 2.79 -14.68 -2.88
N LYS A 64 2.35 -13.56 -3.52
CA LYS A 64 2.33 -13.46 -5.00
C LYS A 64 2.94 -12.17 -5.54
N GLU A 65 3.06 -11.11 -4.73
CA GLU A 65 3.32 -9.77 -5.26
C GLU A 65 4.66 -9.16 -4.80
N MET A 66 5.44 -9.84 -3.98
CA MET A 66 6.75 -9.35 -3.56
C MET A 66 7.84 -9.63 -4.59
N PHE A 67 8.71 -8.64 -4.83
CA PHE A 67 9.98 -8.84 -5.52
C PHE A 67 11.03 -9.33 -4.52
N THR A 68 11.17 -10.63 -4.39
CA THR A 68 12.07 -11.27 -3.44
C THR A 68 13.30 -11.86 -4.15
N PHE A 69 14.46 -11.72 -3.54
CA PHE A 69 15.74 -12.23 -4.03
C PHE A 69 16.66 -12.56 -2.86
N GLU A 70 17.69 -13.35 -3.13
CA GLU A 70 18.67 -13.73 -2.12
C GLU A 70 19.93 -12.86 -2.21
N SER A 71 20.48 -12.52 -1.05
CA SER A 71 21.82 -11.93 -0.94
C SER A 71 22.89 -12.98 -1.24
N LYS A 72 24.12 -12.52 -1.48
CA LYS A 72 25.27 -13.43 -1.63
C LYS A 72 25.50 -14.33 -0.43
N SER A 73 25.01 -13.98 0.75
CA SER A 73 25.08 -14.76 1.99
C SER A 73 23.84 -15.63 2.25
N GLY A 74 22.93 -15.77 1.28
CA GLY A 74 21.71 -16.58 1.38
C GLY A 74 20.57 -15.95 2.20
N LYS A 75 20.66 -14.65 2.54
CA LYS A 75 19.55 -13.96 3.23
C LYS A 75 18.50 -13.53 2.24
N SER A 76 17.22 -13.83 2.53
CA SER A 76 16.08 -13.39 1.73
C SER A 76 15.81 -11.91 1.94
N MET A 77 15.77 -11.17 0.85
CA MET A 77 15.55 -9.73 0.79
C MET A 77 14.41 -9.42 -0.17
N THR A 78 13.71 -8.32 0.07
CA THR A 78 12.54 -7.91 -0.71
C THR A 78 12.60 -6.42 -1.00
N LEU A 79 12.27 -6.01 -2.23
CA LEU A 79 11.91 -4.62 -2.51
C LEU A 79 10.59 -4.31 -1.81
N ARG A 80 10.55 -3.24 -1.02
CA ARG A 80 9.39 -2.89 -0.18
C ARG A 80 8.09 -2.79 -1.00
N PRO A 81 7.06 -3.62 -0.71
CA PRO A 81 5.77 -3.56 -1.38
C PRO A 81 4.84 -2.48 -0.81
N GLU A 82 5.18 -1.98 0.38
CA GLU A 82 4.50 -0.94 1.14
C GLU A 82 5.50 -0.30 2.11
N GLY A 83 5.14 0.78 2.76
CA GLY A 83 6.09 1.51 3.59
C GLY A 83 5.88 1.41 5.10
N THR A 84 4.67 1.05 5.55
CA THR A 84 4.32 1.03 6.99
C THR A 84 5.22 0.12 7.80
N ALA A 85 5.51 -1.09 7.31
CA ALA A 85 6.40 -2.04 8.00
C ALA A 85 7.82 -1.49 8.15
N GLY A 86 8.36 -0.89 7.08
CA GLY A 86 9.70 -0.28 7.11
C GLY A 86 9.77 0.93 8.03
N CYS A 87 8.74 1.78 8.01
CA CYS A 87 8.61 2.93 8.90
C CYS A 87 8.54 2.50 10.37
N MET A 88 7.70 1.53 10.71
CA MET A 88 7.57 0.98 12.06
C MET A 88 8.88 0.37 12.54
N ARG A 89 9.54 -0.48 11.72
CA ARG A 89 10.84 -1.05 12.07
C ARG A 89 11.87 0.04 12.38
N MET A 90 11.97 1.05 11.49
CA MET A 90 12.88 2.18 11.68
C MET A 90 12.58 2.94 12.98
N ALA A 91 11.29 3.24 13.26
CA ALA A 91 10.88 3.96 14.45
C ALA A 91 11.21 3.19 15.74
N ILE A 92 11.07 1.85 15.74
CA ILE A 92 11.48 0.99 16.86
C ILE A 92 13.01 0.99 17.01
N GLU A 93 13.74 0.74 15.92
CA GLU A 93 15.20 0.59 15.94
C GLU A 93 15.91 1.88 16.34
N THR A 94 15.35 3.03 16.02
CA THR A 94 15.90 4.34 16.40
C THR A 94 15.41 4.87 17.75
N GLY A 95 14.52 4.14 18.45
CA GLY A 95 13.95 4.57 19.72
C GLY A 95 12.96 5.73 19.62
N LEU A 96 12.46 6.07 18.42
CA LEU A 96 11.50 7.17 18.27
C LEU A 96 10.21 6.92 19.06
N LEU A 97 9.77 5.67 19.15
CA LEU A 97 8.55 5.31 19.87
C LEU A 97 8.70 5.42 21.40
N ASP A 98 9.93 5.37 21.94
CA ASP A 98 10.19 5.56 23.37
C ASP A 98 9.98 7.02 23.79
N ALA A 99 10.05 7.96 22.86
CA ALA A 99 9.80 9.39 23.10
C ALA A 99 8.30 9.77 23.16
N GLY A 100 7.39 8.79 23.01
CA GLY A 100 5.94 9.01 23.04
C GLY A 100 5.29 9.08 21.68
N GLN A 101 4.27 9.92 21.55
CA GLN A 101 3.48 10.06 20.31
C GLN A 101 4.34 10.58 19.15
N GLN A 102 4.23 9.95 18.00
CA GLN A 102 4.97 10.29 16.79
C GLN A 102 4.04 10.52 15.60
N ARG A 103 4.31 11.58 14.85
CA ARG A 103 3.73 11.86 13.54
C ARG A 103 4.84 11.80 12.51
N LEU A 104 4.84 10.76 11.70
CA LEU A 104 5.88 10.53 10.69
C LEU A 104 5.26 10.56 9.30
N SER A 105 5.99 11.08 8.34
CA SER A 105 5.63 11.04 6.92
C SER A 105 6.77 10.47 6.10
N TYR A 106 6.44 9.79 5.03
CA TYR A 106 7.44 9.33 4.06
C TYR A 106 6.87 9.33 2.66
N LYS A 107 7.76 9.33 1.69
CA LYS A 107 7.44 9.21 0.27
C LYS A 107 8.49 8.38 -0.44
N GLY A 108 8.10 7.80 -1.55
CA GLY A 108 9.05 7.10 -2.43
C GLY A 108 8.46 5.90 -3.13
N PRO A 109 9.30 5.18 -3.90
CA PRO A 109 8.87 4.06 -4.70
C PRO A 109 8.55 2.83 -3.85
N MET A 110 7.46 2.15 -4.23
CA MET A 110 7.06 0.83 -3.76
C MET A 110 7.01 -0.13 -4.95
N PHE A 111 7.09 -1.44 -4.67
CA PHE A 111 7.28 -2.46 -5.69
C PHE A 111 6.35 -3.65 -5.46
N ARG A 112 5.43 -3.90 -6.41
CA ARG A 112 4.53 -5.07 -6.37
C ARG A 112 4.53 -5.81 -7.69
N TYR A 113 4.71 -7.11 -7.66
CA TYR A 113 4.71 -7.96 -8.85
C TYR A 113 3.28 -8.24 -9.34
N GLU A 114 2.51 -7.18 -9.50
CA GLU A 114 1.14 -7.26 -10.00
C GLU A 114 1.09 -7.36 -11.54
N ARG A 115 -0.07 -7.76 -12.05
CA ARG A 115 -0.34 -7.68 -13.49
C ARG A 115 -0.52 -6.20 -13.87
N PRO A 116 0.37 -5.64 -14.70
CA PRO A 116 0.27 -4.23 -15.08
C PRO A 116 -1.02 -3.94 -15.84
N GLN A 117 -1.72 -2.89 -15.41
CA GLN A 117 -2.93 -2.37 -16.07
C GLN A 117 -3.01 -0.85 -15.83
N LYS A 118 -4.02 -0.18 -16.41
CA LYS A 118 -4.23 1.25 -16.19
C LYS A 118 -4.38 1.54 -14.68
N GLY A 119 -3.55 2.44 -14.15
CA GLY A 119 -3.52 2.77 -12.72
C GLY A 119 -2.77 1.78 -11.83
N ARG A 120 -2.22 0.67 -12.37
CA ARG A 120 -1.40 -0.29 -11.62
C ARG A 120 -0.08 -0.54 -12.32
N SER A 121 1.00 -0.16 -11.67
CA SER A 121 2.39 -0.39 -12.10
C SER A 121 3.11 -1.25 -11.08
N ARG A 122 4.16 -1.94 -11.52
CA ARG A 122 5.02 -2.74 -10.63
C ARG A 122 5.93 -1.90 -9.75
N GLN A 123 6.21 -0.68 -10.20
CA GLN A 123 6.83 0.37 -9.40
C GLN A 123 5.87 1.56 -9.39
N PHE A 124 5.54 2.07 -8.21
CA PHE A 124 4.65 3.21 -8.03
C PHE A 124 5.15 4.08 -6.88
N GLN A 125 4.75 5.35 -6.86
CA GLN A 125 5.06 6.27 -5.78
C GLN A 125 3.97 6.17 -4.70
N GLN A 126 4.38 6.19 -3.45
CA GLN A 126 3.50 6.25 -2.29
C GLN A 126 3.87 7.46 -1.43
N LEU A 127 2.85 8.20 -1.00
CA LEU A 127 2.93 9.23 0.02
C LEU A 127 2.16 8.72 1.23
N SER A 128 2.74 8.77 2.41
CA SER A 128 2.14 8.16 3.60
C SER A 128 2.34 9.00 4.83
N LEU A 129 1.35 8.93 5.71
CA LEU A 129 1.36 9.45 7.05
C LEU A 129 1.22 8.29 8.03
N GLU A 130 2.02 8.32 9.08
CA GLU A 130 1.98 7.33 10.15
C GLU A 130 1.87 8.06 11.49
N ALA A 131 0.90 7.67 12.30
CA ALA A 131 0.70 8.22 13.63
C ALA A 131 0.77 7.10 14.67
N TYR A 132 1.75 7.18 15.55
CA TYR A 132 2.01 6.16 16.58
C TYR A 132 1.74 6.71 17.97
N GLY A 133 1.15 5.87 18.84
CA GLY A 133 0.91 6.20 20.25
C GLY A 133 -0.32 7.08 20.49
N PHE A 134 -1.18 7.27 19.51
CA PHE A 134 -2.45 7.95 19.64
C PHE A 134 -3.58 6.95 19.87
N ASN A 135 -4.47 7.24 20.80
CA ASN A 135 -5.63 6.39 21.13
C ASN A 135 -6.96 7.12 20.92
N ASP A 136 -6.93 8.33 20.38
CA ASP A 136 -8.11 9.16 20.16
C ASP A 136 -8.48 9.14 18.67
N TYR A 137 -9.78 9.10 18.39
CA TYR A 137 -10.33 9.21 17.03
C TYR A 137 -9.97 10.53 16.33
N ALA A 138 -9.53 11.53 17.09
CA ALA A 138 -9.08 12.81 16.53
C ALA A 138 -7.93 12.63 15.53
N ILE A 139 -7.09 11.60 15.70
CA ILE A 139 -6.00 11.33 14.75
C ILE A 139 -6.54 10.79 13.42
N ASP A 140 -7.62 10.01 13.45
CA ASP A 140 -8.27 9.51 12.24
C ASP A 140 -8.90 10.67 11.46
N LEU A 141 -9.55 11.60 12.19
CA LEU A 141 -10.11 12.83 11.59
C LEU A 141 -9.01 13.72 11.01
N GLU A 142 -7.87 13.85 11.70
CA GLU A 142 -6.71 14.60 11.22
C GLU A 142 -6.20 14.05 9.88
N MET A 143 -6.10 12.72 9.75
CA MET A 143 -5.68 12.08 8.49
C MET A 143 -6.68 12.28 7.35
N LEU A 144 -7.99 12.24 7.66
CA LEU A 144 -9.03 12.55 6.67
C LEU A 144 -8.97 14.02 6.23
N GLU A 145 -8.76 14.94 7.18
CA GLU A 145 -8.63 16.38 6.89
C GLU A 145 -7.41 16.67 6.02
N ILE A 146 -6.24 16.11 6.36
CA ILE A 146 -5.02 16.25 5.55
C ILE A 146 -5.27 15.73 4.11
N SER A 147 -5.93 14.59 3.97
CA SER A 147 -6.27 14.04 2.67
C SER A 147 -7.21 14.95 1.88
N ASN A 148 -8.21 15.52 2.55
CA ASN A 148 -9.16 16.45 1.95
C ASN A 148 -8.45 17.72 1.45
N ILE A 149 -7.57 18.31 2.27
CA ILE A 149 -6.79 19.50 1.92
C ILE A 149 -5.88 19.21 0.73
N LEU A 150 -5.21 18.04 0.73
CA LEU A 150 -4.35 17.63 -0.39
C LEU A 150 -5.15 17.52 -1.69
N PHE A 151 -6.33 16.90 -1.66
CA PHE A 151 -7.17 16.77 -2.86
C PHE A 151 -7.73 18.11 -3.35
N GLU A 152 -7.97 19.07 -2.44
CA GLU A 152 -8.31 20.45 -2.81
C GLU A 152 -7.13 21.14 -3.50
N GLU A 153 -5.94 21.08 -2.92
CA GLU A 153 -4.72 21.67 -3.48
C GLU A 153 -4.40 21.10 -4.87
N LEU A 154 -4.59 19.79 -5.05
CA LEU A 154 -4.41 19.11 -6.32
C LEU A 154 -5.58 19.35 -7.32
N SER A 155 -6.63 20.06 -6.92
CA SER A 155 -7.84 20.35 -7.71
C SER A 155 -8.59 19.08 -8.19
N VAL A 156 -8.45 17.95 -7.49
CA VAL A 156 -9.13 16.68 -7.83
C VAL A 156 -10.27 16.32 -6.87
N LYS A 157 -10.53 17.13 -5.85
CA LYS A 157 -11.55 16.86 -4.83
C LYS A 157 -12.94 16.54 -5.38
N LYS A 158 -13.35 17.20 -6.49
CA LYS A 158 -14.67 16.98 -7.09
C LYS A 158 -14.86 15.60 -7.69
N GLU A 159 -13.76 14.90 -7.96
CA GLU A 159 -13.74 13.55 -8.52
C GLU A 159 -13.59 12.48 -7.43
N MET A 160 -13.46 12.90 -6.16
CA MET A 160 -13.21 12.01 -5.02
C MET A 160 -14.50 11.77 -4.24
N THR A 161 -14.68 10.52 -3.81
CA THR A 161 -15.76 10.12 -2.88
C THR A 161 -15.10 9.55 -1.63
N LEU A 162 -15.48 10.08 -0.47
CA LEU A 162 -15.05 9.52 0.81
C LEU A 162 -15.96 8.34 1.17
N GLU A 163 -15.37 7.16 1.29
CA GLU A 163 -16.04 5.97 1.79
C GLU A 163 -15.39 5.56 3.12
N ILE A 164 -16.20 5.41 4.16
CA ILE A 164 -15.74 5.01 5.50
C ILE A 164 -16.31 3.65 5.81
N ASN A 165 -15.47 2.74 6.27
CA ASN A 165 -15.85 1.41 6.71
C ASN A 165 -15.14 1.05 8.02
N SER A 166 -15.73 0.12 8.75
CA SER A 166 -15.12 -0.48 9.95
C SER A 166 -15.06 -2.00 9.79
N ILE A 167 -13.92 -2.56 10.14
CA ILE A 167 -13.75 -4.02 10.14
C ILE A 167 -14.53 -4.67 11.28
N GLY A 168 -14.88 -3.89 12.33
CA GLY A 168 -15.53 -4.38 13.52
C GLY A 168 -14.62 -5.18 14.45
N SER A 169 -15.19 -5.74 15.51
CA SER A 169 -14.49 -6.65 16.40
C SER A 169 -14.31 -8.04 15.75
N GLN A 170 -13.45 -8.88 16.33
CA GLN A 170 -13.29 -10.27 15.88
C GLN A 170 -14.64 -11.01 15.86
N LYS A 171 -15.51 -10.77 16.87
CA LYS A 171 -16.85 -11.35 16.94
C LYS A 171 -17.71 -10.89 15.76
N ASP A 172 -17.68 -9.60 15.41
CA ASP A 172 -18.44 -9.06 14.27
C ASP A 172 -17.98 -9.70 12.96
N GLN A 173 -16.66 -9.91 12.79
CA GLN A 173 -16.09 -10.57 11.62
C GLN A 173 -16.52 -12.04 11.52
N GLU A 174 -16.53 -12.77 12.63
CA GLU A 174 -16.99 -14.17 12.69
C GLU A 174 -18.49 -14.27 12.35
N GLU A 175 -19.33 -13.41 12.94
CA GLU A 175 -20.77 -13.35 12.65
C GLU A 175 -21.03 -12.98 11.17
N TYR A 176 -20.31 -12.00 10.64
CA TYR A 176 -20.40 -11.62 9.23
C TYR A 176 -19.99 -12.74 8.30
N SER A 177 -18.85 -13.38 8.59
CA SER A 177 -18.36 -14.54 7.82
C SER A 177 -19.37 -15.68 7.80
N GLN A 178 -20.01 -15.97 8.95
CA GLN A 178 -21.04 -17.00 9.02
C GLN A 178 -22.27 -16.64 8.19
N LYS A 179 -22.75 -15.40 8.29
CA LYS A 179 -23.89 -14.92 7.48
C LYS A 179 -23.60 -15.00 5.98
N LEU A 180 -22.39 -14.66 5.56
CA LEU A 180 -21.96 -14.81 4.17
C LEU A 180 -21.95 -16.29 3.72
N LYS A 181 -21.38 -17.18 4.52
CA LYS A 181 -21.37 -18.62 4.22
C LYS A 181 -22.80 -19.18 4.08
N ASP A 182 -23.69 -18.79 5.00
CA ASP A 182 -25.10 -19.21 4.98
C ASP A 182 -25.83 -18.67 3.74
N TYR A 183 -25.57 -17.41 3.39
CA TYR A 183 -26.12 -16.81 2.17
C TYR A 183 -25.63 -17.54 0.92
N PHE A 184 -24.32 -17.69 0.74
CA PHE A 184 -23.73 -18.31 -0.46
C PHE A 184 -24.01 -19.82 -0.54
N SER A 185 -24.25 -20.49 0.60
CA SER A 185 -24.61 -21.91 0.58
C SER A 185 -25.87 -22.21 -0.24
N LYS A 186 -26.81 -21.22 -0.30
CA LYS A 186 -28.05 -21.30 -1.09
C LYS A 186 -27.79 -21.14 -2.59
N TYR A 187 -26.65 -20.59 -2.98
CA TYR A 187 -26.31 -20.26 -4.38
C TYR A 187 -25.07 -20.98 -4.89
N LYS A 188 -24.70 -22.11 -4.26
CA LYS A 188 -23.48 -22.85 -4.62
C LYS A 188 -23.37 -23.17 -6.11
N ASN A 189 -24.47 -23.59 -6.74
CA ASN A 189 -24.46 -23.93 -8.17
C ASN A 189 -24.20 -22.73 -9.08
N CYS A 190 -24.64 -21.53 -8.69
CA CYS A 190 -24.35 -20.30 -9.42
C CYS A 190 -22.90 -19.85 -9.26
N LEU A 191 -22.32 -20.03 -8.06
CA LEU A 191 -20.94 -19.66 -7.76
C LEU A 191 -19.94 -20.57 -8.46
N LEU A 192 -20.20 -21.88 -8.56
CA LEU A 192 -19.37 -22.84 -9.30
C LEU A 192 -19.31 -22.49 -10.79
N TYR A 193 -20.45 -22.13 -11.38
CA TYR A 193 -20.50 -21.71 -12.79
C TYR A 193 -19.69 -20.45 -13.07
N THR A 194 -19.70 -19.47 -12.16
CA THR A 194 -18.89 -18.23 -12.32
C THR A 194 -17.39 -18.47 -12.08
N SER A 195 -17.00 -19.42 -11.22
CA SER A 195 -15.59 -19.77 -11.01
C SER A 195 -15.01 -20.51 -12.21
N ASP A 196 -15.75 -21.45 -12.80
CA ASP A 196 -15.34 -22.17 -14.00
C ASP A 196 -15.19 -21.24 -15.21
N ALA A 197 -16.11 -20.29 -15.40
CA ALA A 197 -16.00 -19.27 -16.46
C ALA A 197 -14.81 -18.31 -16.26
N ALA A 198 -14.36 -18.10 -15.03
CA ALA A 198 -13.17 -17.31 -14.74
C ALA A 198 -11.88 -18.09 -14.99
N ASP A 199 -11.87 -19.40 -14.78
CA ASP A 199 -10.73 -20.30 -15.05
C ASP A 199 -10.57 -20.60 -16.53
N GLU A 200 -11.65 -20.77 -17.31
CA GLU A 200 -11.59 -20.90 -18.78
C GLU A 200 -10.98 -19.65 -19.44
N ARG A 201 -11.23 -18.45 -18.93
CA ARG A 201 -10.58 -17.22 -19.41
C ARG A 201 -9.10 -17.13 -19.06
N ARG A 202 -8.61 -17.90 -18.09
CA ARG A 202 -7.18 -17.99 -17.75
C ARG A 202 -6.40 -18.97 -18.61
N GLY A 203 -7.07 -19.96 -19.21
CA GLY A 203 -6.46 -20.98 -20.06
C GLY A 203 -6.31 -20.62 -21.55
N GLY A 204 -6.89 -19.53 -22.02
CA GLY A 204 -6.87 -19.07 -23.40
C GLY A 204 -5.88 -17.97 -23.68
N GLY A 205 -4.58 -18.30 -23.77
CA GLY A 205 -3.55 -17.36 -24.15
C GLY A 205 -2.24 -18.05 -24.44
N VAL A 206 -2.12 -18.59 -25.66
CA VAL A 206 -0.85 -18.91 -26.31
C VAL A 206 -0.19 -17.64 -26.79
#